data_0534f1f5849f38fd82a61999567e806b
#
_entry.id   0534f1f5849f38fd82a61999567e806b
#
_cell.length_a   1.000
_cell.length_b   1.000
_cell.length_c   1.000
_cell.angle_alpha   90.00
_cell.angle_beta   90.00
_cell.angle_gamma   90.00
#
_symmetry.space_group_name_H-M   'P 1'
#
loop_
_entity.id
_entity.type
_entity.pdbx_description
1 polymer ?
#
loop_
_entity_poly.entity_id
_entity_poly.type
_entity_poly.pdbx_seq_one_letter_code
_entity_poly.pdbx_strand_id
1 'polypeptide(L)'
;MTQEEILAQFGPREAMEYDVVVIGGGPGGLATAIRIKQLAAEKGNDVSVVVLEKGSEPGAHILSGAVMDPKAITELIPNWKELGCPINQKVTSDDVLILSETGAQRTPDWLLPRNFHNDDCYVVSLSNVVKWMAAHAESIGVEIFPGFTAAEVLYDEHGAVKGVATGNLGIGKDGEPTENFQLGMELHAKYTIFAEGARGHLGKQVIAKYKLAEGRDPQSYAIGIKELWEVDPSKAKPGLVVHTSGWPMQDDAFGGGFLYHLEDNKVTLGFVLGLDYKNPWLSPFEEMQRWKTHPAIAAHLEGAKRIGYGARAINNGTPQALPKTVFPGGALIGCDAGYLNAARIKGSHAAIKSGMLAADAAYEAVSAGRANDELSAYPAAFEKSWLSKELNQYRNFKLWFKKGMLVGTVMTGIEQWLLPKLGIDTPPWTLHGDKPDHVNLEPAAQHAQINYPKPDGKLTFDRLSSVFISNTNHEENQPAHLTLKDASVPVNINLATYAGPESRYCPAGVYEYVKNDDNTDRLQINAQNCVHCKTCDIKDPTQNIVWVTPEGGGGPNYSGM
;
A
#
# COMPACT_ATOMS: atom_id res chain seq x y z
N MET A 1 29.22 -11.51 -3.22
CA MET A 1 29.84 -10.24 -3.74
C MET A 1 29.02 -9.03 -3.32
N THR A 2 29.65 -7.90 -3.05
CA THR A 2 28.97 -6.60 -2.89
C THR A 2 28.62 -6.01 -4.27
N GLN A 3 27.71 -5.02 -4.30
CA GLN A 3 27.38 -4.35 -5.57
C GLN A 3 28.59 -3.67 -6.23
N GLU A 4 29.52 -3.13 -5.43
CA GLU A 4 30.75 -2.52 -5.94
C GLU A 4 31.70 -3.57 -6.60
N GLU A 5 31.80 -4.75 -5.99
CA GLU A 5 32.58 -5.86 -6.56
C GLU A 5 31.97 -6.38 -7.87
N ILE A 6 30.63 -6.48 -7.91
CA ILE A 6 29.90 -6.86 -9.13
C ILE A 6 30.15 -5.86 -10.25
N LEU A 7 30.06 -4.56 -9.96
CA LEU A 7 30.30 -3.51 -10.95
C LEU A 7 31.77 -3.48 -11.41
N ALA A 8 32.72 -3.75 -10.52
CA ALA A 8 34.12 -3.83 -10.86
C ALA A 8 34.43 -5.01 -11.81
N GLN A 9 33.69 -6.12 -11.67
CA GLN A 9 33.91 -7.33 -12.46
C GLN A 9 33.10 -7.36 -13.77
N PHE A 10 31.84 -6.91 -13.74
CA PHE A 10 30.89 -7.07 -14.85
C PHE A 10 30.42 -5.74 -15.47
N GLY A 11 30.76 -4.60 -14.85
CA GLY A 11 30.33 -3.28 -15.32
C GLY A 11 31.14 -2.74 -16.50
N PRO A 12 30.81 -1.54 -16.97
CA PRO A 12 29.70 -0.71 -16.46
C PRO A 12 28.35 -1.25 -16.88
N ARG A 13 27.27 -0.79 -16.17
CA ARG A 13 25.88 -1.05 -16.57
C ARG A 13 25.57 -0.36 -17.90
N GLU A 14 24.73 -0.96 -18.70
CA GLU A 14 24.09 -0.27 -19.83
C GLU A 14 23.15 0.81 -19.30
N ALA A 15 23.09 1.94 -20.00
CA ALA A 15 22.27 3.08 -19.61
C ALA A 15 21.27 3.45 -20.73
N MET A 16 20.06 3.82 -20.33
CA MET A 16 19.03 4.39 -21.20
C MET A 16 18.65 5.79 -20.67
N GLU A 17 18.37 6.70 -21.59
CA GLU A 17 18.03 8.10 -21.27
C GLU A 17 16.55 8.35 -21.49
N TYR A 18 15.89 8.97 -20.52
CA TYR A 18 14.49 9.37 -20.58
C TYR A 18 14.31 10.80 -20.06
N ASP A 19 13.23 11.44 -20.45
CA ASP A 19 12.84 12.69 -19.81
C ASP A 19 12.29 12.43 -18.40
N VAL A 20 11.42 11.40 -18.25
CA VAL A 20 10.84 11.05 -16.97
C VAL A 20 10.84 9.53 -16.76
N VAL A 21 11.40 9.09 -15.63
CA VAL A 21 11.30 7.73 -15.14
C VAL A 21 10.29 7.67 -14.00
N VAL A 22 9.34 6.75 -14.07
CA VAL A 22 8.32 6.50 -13.05
C VAL A 22 8.55 5.13 -12.42
N ILE A 23 8.67 5.06 -11.10
CA ILE A 23 8.91 3.83 -10.35
C ILE A 23 7.59 3.33 -9.75
N GLY A 24 7.04 2.28 -10.31
CA GLY A 24 5.80 1.63 -9.91
C GLY A 24 4.63 1.87 -10.87
N GLY A 25 4.16 0.79 -11.49
CA GLY A 25 3.04 0.74 -12.43
C GLY A 25 1.66 0.68 -11.74
N GLY A 26 1.52 1.30 -10.56
CA GLY A 26 0.26 1.46 -9.87
C GLY A 26 -0.57 2.66 -10.38
N PRO A 27 -1.76 2.92 -9.78
CA PRO A 27 -2.66 4.00 -10.25
C PRO A 27 -2.01 5.38 -10.33
N GLY A 28 -1.13 5.71 -9.36
CA GLY A 28 -0.44 7.00 -9.34
C GLY A 28 0.62 7.12 -10.42
N GLY A 29 1.47 6.09 -10.57
CA GLY A 29 2.55 6.10 -11.58
C GLY A 29 1.99 6.11 -13.00
N LEU A 30 1.00 5.26 -13.29
CA LEU A 30 0.34 5.26 -14.60
C LEU A 30 -0.38 6.59 -14.89
N ALA A 31 -1.03 7.17 -13.86
CA ALA A 31 -1.66 8.48 -14.03
C ALA A 31 -0.63 9.58 -14.36
N THR A 32 0.56 9.52 -13.76
CA THR A 32 1.66 10.43 -14.09
C THR A 32 2.09 10.27 -15.54
N ALA A 33 2.37 9.04 -15.95
CA ALA A 33 2.83 8.76 -17.32
C ALA A 33 1.78 9.15 -18.38
N ILE A 34 0.51 8.78 -18.17
CA ILE A 34 -0.61 9.14 -19.05
C ILE A 34 -0.72 10.68 -19.17
N ARG A 35 -0.69 11.39 -18.03
CA ARG A 35 -0.86 12.85 -18.04
C ARG A 35 0.28 13.56 -18.76
N ILE A 36 1.53 13.12 -18.61
CA ILE A 36 2.67 13.68 -19.36
C ILE A 36 2.47 13.51 -20.86
N LYS A 37 2.09 12.31 -21.32
CA LYS A 37 1.88 12.05 -22.76
C LYS A 37 0.67 12.82 -23.30
N GLN A 38 -0.39 13.03 -22.51
CA GLN A 38 -1.51 13.90 -22.90
C GLN A 38 -1.04 15.34 -23.12
N LEU A 39 -0.28 15.90 -22.17
CA LEU A 39 0.26 17.26 -22.28
C LEU A 39 1.21 17.41 -23.46
N ALA A 40 2.06 16.41 -23.68
CA ALA A 40 2.98 16.38 -24.82
C ALA A 40 2.21 16.42 -26.15
N ALA A 41 1.16 15.59 -26.28
CA ALA A 41 0.30 15.58 -27.46
C ALA A 41 -0.47 16.91 -27.66
N GLU A 42 -1.03 17.47 -26.58
CA GLU A 42 -1.74 18.76 -26.61
C GLU A 42 -0.84 19.93 -27.08
N LYS A 43 0.45 19.88 -26.73
CA LYS A 43 1.43 20.95 -27.07
C LYS A 43 2.26 20.63 -28.31
N GLY A 44 2.12 19.45 -28.90
CA GLY A 44 2.89 19.04 -30.08
C GLY A 44 4.38 18.77 -29.77
N ASN A 45 4.70 18.42 -28.52
CA ASN A 45 6.05 18.05 -28.08
C ASN A 45 6.16 16.52 -27.97
N ASP A 46 7.40 16.03 -27.96
CA ASP A 46 7.68 14.65 -27.55
C ASP A 46 8.41 14.66 -26.21
N VAL A 47 7.92 13.85 -25.27
CA VAL A 47 8.51 13.63 -23.94
C VAL A 47 8.57 12.13 -23.72
N SER A 48 9.77 11.61 -23.56
CA SER A 48 9.99 10.18 -23.31
C SER A 48 9.68 9.85 -21.86
N VAL A 49 8.81 8.83 -21.66
CA VAL A 49 8.37 8.39 -20.34
C VAL A 49 8.45 6.86 -20.24
N VAL A 50 9.13 6.37 -19.22
CA VAL A 50 9.17 4.94 -18.91
C VAL A 50 8.64 4.68 -17.51
N VAL A 51 7.89 3.59 -17.34
CA VAL A 51 7.37 3.09 -16.07
C VAL A 51 8.04 1.76 -15.74
N LEU A 52 8.72 1.68 -14.61
CA LEU A 52 9.26 0.43 -14.09
C LEU A 52 8.21 -0.23 -13.19
N GLU A 53 7.88 -1.50 -13.45
CA GLU A 53 7.01 -2.32 -12.61
C GLU A 53 7.73 -3.61 -12.20
N LYS A 54 7.85 -3.83 -10.88
CA LYS A 54 8.53 -5.01 -10.35
C LYS A 54 7.75 -6.32 -10.53
N GLY A 55 6.41 -6.23 -10.61
CA GLY A 55 5.55 -7.38 -10.86
C GLY A 55 5.69 -7.90 -12.29
N SER A 56 5.26 -9.13 -12.54
CA SER A 56 5.26 -9.74 -13.88
C SER A 56 4.44 -8.96 -14.91
N GLU A 57 3.47 -8.18 -14.44
CA GLU A 57 2.64 -7.26 -15.23
C GLU A 57 2.09 -6.14 -14.32
N PRO A 58 1.73 -4.97 -14.85
CA PRO A 58 0.99 -3.96 -14.09
C PRO A 58 -0.31 -4.55 -13.54
N GLY A 59 -0.57 -4.32 -12.24
CA GLY A 59 -1.74 -4.87 -11.56
C GLY A 59 -1.51 -6.19 -10.82
N ALA A 60 -0.46 -6.97 -11.12
CA ALA A 60 -0.19 -8.26 -10.45
C ALA A 60 -0.06 -8.11 -8.92
N HIS A 61 0.59 -7.07 -8.45
CA HIS A 61 0.79 -6.79 -7.02
C HIS A 61 -0.28 -5.88 -6.41
N ILE A 62 -1.32 -5.52 -7.14
CA ILE A 62 -2.36 -4.62 -6.64
C ILE A 62 -3.36 -5.37 -5.77
N LEU A 63 -3.48 -4.92 -4.54
CA LEU A 63 -4.48 -5.35 -3.58
C LEU A 63 -5.18 -4.13 -3.02
N SER A 64 -6.49 -4.05 -3.17
CA SER A 64 -7.31 -2.96 -2.64
C SER A 64 -8.67 -3.47 -2.18
N GLY A 65 -9.30 -2.78 -1.25
CA GLY A 65 -10.66 -3.03 -0.81
C GLY A 65 -11.64 -2.97 -1.96
N ALA A 66 -11.61 -2.04 -2.62
CA ALA A 66 -11.81 -1.25 -3.77
C ALA A 66 -13.25 -0.79 -3.98
N VAL A 67 -13.70 0.06 -3.07
CA VAL A 67 -14.74 1.05 -3.39
C VAL A 67 -14.03 2.29 -3.93
N MET A 68 -14.12 2.51 -5.24
CA MET A 68 -13.38 3.54 -5.95
C MET A 68 -14.26 4.78 -6.19
N ASP A 69 -13.74 5.95 -5.80
CA ASP A 69 -14.27 7.24 -6.22
C ASP A 69 -13.74 7.54 -7.63
N PRO A 70 -14.60 7.67 -8.67
CA PRO A 70 -14.17 7.83 -10.04
C PRO A 70 -13.67 9.25 -10.38
N LYS A 71 -13.71 10.18 -9.43
CA LYS A 71 -13.42 11.60 -9.66
C LYS A 71 -12.08 11.82 -10.37
N ALA A 72 -11.02 11.20 -9.86
CA ALA A 72 -9.68 11.42 -10.40
C ALA A 72 -9.48 10.74 -11.78
N ILE A 73 -10.03 9.52 -11.98
CA ILE A 73 -9.95 8.87 -13.29
C ILE A 73 -10.78 9.62 -14.32
N THR A 74 -11.91 10.20 -13.94
CA THR A 74 -12.74 11.05 -14.81
C THR A 74 -12.03 12.34 -15.18
N GLU A 75 -11.25 12.92 -14.26
CA GLU A 75 -10.44 14.11 -14.55
C GLU A 75 -9.26 13.79 -15.49
N LEU A 76 -8.63 12.61 -15.32
CA LEU A 76 -7.51 12.17 -16.14
C LEU A 76 -7.95 11.72 -17.54
N ILE A 77 -8.98 10.89 -17.62
CA ILE A 77 -9.50 10.27 -18.84
C ILE A 77 -11.03 10.46 -18.87
N PRO A 78 -11.54 11.61 -19.35
CA PRO A 78 -12.98 11.93 -19.27
C PRO A 78 -13.89 10.89 -19.95
N ASN A 79 -13.42 10.25 -21.00
CA ASN A 79 -14.14 9.24 -21.78
C ASN A 79 -13.78 7.79 -21.39
N TRP A 80 -13.35 7.56 -20.13
CA TRP A 80 -12.93 6.23 -19.64
C TRP A 80 -13.98 5.14 -19.84
N LYS A 81 -15.28 5.49 -19.76
CA LYS A 81 -16.39 4.54 -20.00
C LYS A 81 -16.44 4.08 -21.45
N GLU A 82 -16.30 5.00 -22.38
CA GLU A 82 -16.31 4.75 -23.82
C GLU A 82 -15.09 3.91 -24.23
N LEU A 83 -13.97 4.10 -23.53
CA LEU A 83 -12.74 3.34 -23.71
C LEU A 83 -12.76 1.99 -23.01
N GLY A 84 -13.88 1.59 -22.39
CA GLY A 84 -14.04 0.26 -21.80
C GLY A 84 -13.28 0.03 -20.49
N CYS A 85 -13.06 1.09 -19.69
CA CYS A 85 -12.49 0.93 -18.36
C CYS A 85 -13.38 0.04 -17.49
N PRO A 86 -12.82 -0.97 -16.78
CA PRO A 86 -13.60 -1.94 -16.03
C PRO A 86 -14.11 -1.39 -14.67
N ILE A 87 -14.79 -0.25 -14.73
CA ILE A 87 -15.46 0.42 -13.59
C ILE A 87 -16.96 0.40 -13.90
N ASN A 88 -17.62 -0.75 -13.65
CA ASN A 88 -18.99 -0.97 -14.09
C ASN A 88 -19.99 -0.98 -12.93
N GLN A 89 -19.65 -1.66 -11.82
CA GLN A 89 -20.59 -1.89 -10.72
C GLN A 89 -20.66 -0.67 -9.79
N LYS A 90 -21.71 0.13 -9.92
CA LYS A 90 -22.02 1.18 -8.94
C LYS A 90 -22.34 0.58 -7.57
N VAL A 91 -22.00 1.32 -6.51
CA VAL A 91 -22.53 1.04 -5.17
C VAL A 91 -24.05 1.21 -5.19
N THR A 92 -24.77 0.19 -4.70
CA THR A 92 -26.25 0.15 -4.67
C THR A 92 -26.79 0.29 -3.26
N SER A 93 -26.00 -0.12 -2.25
CA SER A 93 -26.32 0.03 -0.84
C SER A 93 -25.04 0.05 -0.01
N ASP A 94 -25.10 0.74 1.11
CA ASP A 94 -23.97 0.96 2.01
C ASP A 94 -24.41 0.72 3.45
N ASP A 95 -23.78 -0.24 4.13
CA ASP A 95 -24.07 -0.59 5.51
C ASP A 95 -22.83 -0.36 6.38
N VAL A 96 -22.98 0.38 7.46
CA VAL A 96 -21.97 0.52 8.51
C VAL A 96 -22.46 -0.15 9.78
N LEU A 97 -21.78 -1.22 10.17
CA LEU A 97 -22.14 -2.06 11.31
C LEU A 97 -21.15 -1.89 12.46
N ILE A 98 -21.67 -1.76 13.66
CA ILE A 98 -20.90 -1.86 14.91
C ILE A 98 -21.14 -3.26 15.45
N LEU A 99 -20.06 -4.06 15.53
CA LEU A 99 -20.13 -5.44 15.97
C LEU A 99 -19.80 -5.55 17.46
N SER A 100 -20.62 -6.31 18.17
CA SER A 100 -20.28 -6.96 19.44
C SER A 100 -19.92 -8.42 19.14
N GLU A 101 -19.61 -9.22 20.12
CA GLU A 101 -19.23 -10.63 19.90
C GLU A 101 -20.30 -11.45 19.16
N THR A 102 -21.57 -11.16 19.40
CA THR A 102 -22.70 -11.92 18.85
C THR A 102 -23.75 -11.06 18.13
N GLY A 103 -23.63 -9.76 18.21
CA GLY A 103 -24.62 -8.82 17.67
C GLY A 103 -24.03 -7.82 16.69
N ALA A 104 -24.85 -7.34 15.76
CA ALA A 104 -24.48 -6.28 14.83
C ALA A 104 -25.53 -5.16 14.89
N GLN A 105 -25.08 -3.94 15.11
CA GLN A 105 -25.94 -2.75 15.09
C GLN A 105 -25.61 -1.93 13.84
N ARG A 106 -26.60 -1.76 12.96
CA ARG A 106 -26.46 -0.88 11.79
C ARG A 106 -26.53 0.58 12.24
N THR A 107 -25.53 1.36 11.82
CA THR A 107 -25.56 2.81 12.03
C THR A 107 -26.56 3.42 11.04
N PRO A 108 -27.55 4.20 11.49
CA PRO A 108 -28.48 4.86 10.58
C PRO A 108 -27.75 5.83 9.63
N ASP A 109 -28.13 5.84 8.35
CA ASP A 109 -27.46 6.62 7.30
C ASP A 109 -27.39 8.11 7.63
N TRP A 110 -28.43 8.67 8.26
CA TRP A 110 -28.48 10.07 8.65
C TRP A 110 -27.49 10.45 9.77
N LEU A 111 -26.94 9.47 10.49
CA LEU A 111 -25.86 9.66 11.47
C LEU A 111 -24.47 9.62 10.84
N LEU A 112 -24.34 9.04 9.65
CA LEU A 112 -23.03 8.95 8.97
C LEU A 112 -22.62 10.30 8.39
N PRO A 113 -21.37 10.72 8.58
CA PRO A 113 -20.82 11.86 7.86
C PRO A 113 -20.88 11.64 6.33
N ARG A 114 -21.05 12.70 5.56
CA ARG A 114 -21.19 12.64 4.09
C ARG A 114 -20.12 11.82 3.40
N ASN A 115 -18.91 11.86 3.89
CA ASN A 115 -17.75 11.16 3.31
C ASN A 115 -17.77 9.65 3.54
N PHE A 116 -18.59 9.13 4.45
CA PHE A 116 -18.80 7.69 4.61
C PHE A 116 -19.79 7.12 3.60
N HIS A 117 -20.58 7.98 2.93
CA HIS A 117 -21.48 7.56 1.87
C HIS A 117 -20.71 7.27 0.57
N ASN A 118 -21.11 6.24 -0.13
CA ASN A 118 -20.47 5.75 -1.34
C ASN A 118 -21.38 5.86 -2.60
N ASP A 119 -22.38 6.74 -2.58
CA ASP A 119 -23.45 6.85 -3.60
C ASP A 119 -22.94 7.00 -5.04
N ASP A 120 -21.81 7.70 -5.23
CA ASP A 120 -21.19 7.92 -6.54
C ASP A 120 -19.94 7.07 -6.76
N CYS A 121 -19.69 6.09 -5.90
CA CYS A 121 -18.56 5.21 -5.99
C CYS A 121 -18.89 3.90 -6.72
N TYR A 122 -17.85 3.18 -7.09
CA TYR A 122 -17.95 1.90 -7.77
C TYR A 122 -17.21 0.82 -6.99
N VAL A 123 -17.76 -0.39 -6.96
CA VAL A 123 -17.06 -1.57 -6.47
C VAL A 123 -16.27 -2.15 -7.63
N VAL A 124 -14.96 -2.22 -7.51
CA VAL A 124 -14.07 -2.60 -8.62
C VAL A 124 -12.99 -3.58 -8.18
N SER A 125 -12.40 -4.30 -9.14
CA SER A 125 -11.05 -4.85 -8.99
C SER A 125 -10.04 -3.78 -9.40
N LEU A 126 -9.27 -3.24 -8.46
CA LEU A 126 -8.27 -2.23 -8.78
C LEU A 126 -7.14 -2.81 -9.65
N SER A 127 -6.84 -4.11 -9.50
CA SER A 127 -5.91 -4.81 -10.39
C SER A 127 -6.34 -4.71 -11.86
N ASN A 128 -7.63 -4.96 -12.16
CA ASN A 128 -8.15 -4.86 -13.52
C ASN A 128 -8.15 -3.41 -14.03
N VAL A 129 -8.46 -2.44 -13.18
CA VAL A 129 -8.38 -1.00 -13.55
C VAL A 129 -6.94 -0.62 -13.90
N VAL A 130 -5.96 -1.08 -13.13
CA VAL A 130 -4.53 -0.82 -13.37
C VAL A 130 -4.06 -1.48 -14.67
N LYS A 131 -4.47 -2.71 -14.97
CA LYS A 131 -4.17 -3.37 -16.26
C LYS A 131 -4.71 -2.56 -17.44
N TRP A 132 -5.94 -2.08 -17.32
CA TRP A 132 -6.54 -1.21 -18.33
C TRP A 132 -5.80 0.12 -18.47
N MET A 133 -5.42 0.77 -17.35
CA MET A 133 -4.64 2.01 -17.39
C MET A 133 -3.28 1.79 -18.05
N ALA A 134 -2.62 0.66 -17.80
CA ALA A 134 -1.34 0.32 -18.43
C ALA A 134 -1.47 0.17 -19.94
N ALA A 135 -2.47 -0.60 -20.41
CA ALA A 135 -2.73 -0.76 -21.83
C ALA A 135 -3.08 0.59 -22.51
N HIS A 136 -3.82 1.47 -21.83
CA HIS A 136 -4.10 2.80 -22.30
C HIS A 136 -2.82 3.66 -22.38
N ALA A 137 -1.95 3.59 -21.36
CA ALA A 137 -0.68 4.30 -21.33
C ALA A 137 0.23 3.88 -22.50
N GLU A 138 0.36 2.57 -22.75
CA GLU A 138 1.12 2.04 -23.88
C GLU A 138 0.55 2.51 -25.23
N SER A 139 -0.79 2.56 -25.37
CA SER A 139 -1.45 3.00 -26.59
C SER A 139 -1.17 4.47 -26.97
N ILE A 140 -0.75 5.28 -25.99
CA ILE A 140 -0.37 6.69 -26.19
C ILE A 140 1.13 6.93 -26.10
N GLY A 141 1.94 5.86 -26.16
CA GLY A 141 3.39 5.93 -26.26
C GLY A 141 4.16 6.03 -24.95
N VAL A 142 3.61 5.50 -23.85
CA VAL A 142 4.37 5.24 -22.61
C VAL A 142 5.09 3.89 -22.76
N GLU A 143 6.37 3.85 -22.42
CA GLU A 143 7.08 2.58 -22.28
C GLU A 143 6.84 2.02 -20.88
N ILE A 144 6.48 0.73 -20.79
CA ILE A 144 6.30 0.05 -19.51
C ILE A 144 7.22 -1.17 -19.48
N PHE A 145 8.04 -1.28 -18.43
CA PHE A 145 8.96 -2.39 -18.23
C PHE A 145 8.46 -3.26 -17.04
N PRO A 146 7.60 -4.25 -17.30
CA PRO A 146 7.18 -5.22 -16.29
C PRO A 146 8.32 -6.19 -15.99
N GLY A 147 8.41 -6.64 -14.74
CA GLY A 147 9.50 -7.52 -14.28
C GLY A 147 10.81 -6.80 -14.01
N PHE A 148 10.86 -5.47 -14.16
CA PHE A 148 12.06 -4.68 -13.86
C PHE A 148 11.90 -3.95 -12.53
N THR A 149 12.74 -4.32 -11.58
CA THR A 149 12.74 -3.78 -10.23
C THR A 149 13.72 -2.63 -10.12
N ALA A 150 13.26 -1.42 -9.82
CA ALA A 150 14.15 -0.35 -9.41
C ALA A 150 14.75 -0.69 -8.03
N ALA A 151 16.07 -0.88 -7.98
CA ALA A 151 16.80 -1.35 -6.80
C ALA A 151 17.73 -0.30 -6.18
N GLU A 152 18.19 0.66 -6.96
CA GLU A 152 19.15 1.68 -6.54
C GLU A 152 18.77 3.05 -7.09
N VAL A 153 18.90 4.10 -6.26
CA VAL A 153 18.76 5.49 -6.71
C VAL A 153 20.12 6.01 -7.16
N LEU A 154 20.18 6.53 -8.37
CA LEU A 154 21.39 7.12 -8.94
C LEU A 154 21.41 8.64 -8.68
N TYR A 155 22.56 9.13 -8.27
CA TYR A 155 22.77 10.55 -7.96
C TYR A 155 23.85 11.15 -8.88
N ASP A 156 23.70 12.43 -9.19
CA ASP A 156 24.75 13.21 -9.85
C ASP A 156 25.81 13.69 -8.83
N GLU A 157 26.81 14.40 -9.32
CA GLU A 157 27.90 14.97 -8.50
C GLU A 157 27.44 16.02 -7.48
N HIS A 158 26.26 16.60 -7.68
CA HIS A 158 25.65 17.59 -6.79
C HIS A 158 24.69 16.94 -5.79
N GLY A 159 24.47 15.61 -5.90
CA GLY A 159 23.58 14.84 -5.05
C GLY A 159 22.11 14.91 -5.45
N ALA A 160 21.78 15.42 -6.64
CA ALA A 160 20.44 15.33 -7.20
C ALA A 160 20.18 13.93 -7.79
N VAL A 161 18.94 13.48 -7.77
CA VAL A 161 18.55 12.21 -8.40
C VAL A 161 18.67 12.38 -9.93
N LYS A 162 19.45 11.51 -10.57
CA LYS A 162 19.62 11.45 -12.03
C LYS A 162 18.96 10.23 -12.66
N GLY A 163 18.27 9.41 -11.88
CA GLY A 163 17.63 8.19 -12.34
C GLY A 163 17.69 7.06 -11.33
N VAL A 164 17.52 5.83 -11.80
CA VAL A 164 17.60 4.61 -11.01
C VAL A 164 18.33 3.50 -11.75
N ALA A 165 18.85 2.53 -11.00
CA ALA A 165 19.30 1.27 -11.57
C ALA A 165 18.36 0.13 -11.22
N THR A 166 18.18 -0.80 -12.16
CA THR A 166 17.43 -2.03 -11.93
C THR A 166 18.29 -3.02 -11.13
N GLY A 167 17.62 -3.97 -10.47
CA GLY A 167 18.30 -5.07 -9.78
C GLY A 167 19.01 -6.00 -10.74
N ASN A 168 20.08 -6.63 -10.27
CA ASN A 168 20.73 -7.74 -10.96
C ASN A 168 19.83 -8.97 -10.94
N LEU A 169 19.92 -9.82 -11.96
CA LEU A 169 19.28 -11.13 -12.01
C LEU A 169 20.35 -12.23 -11.88
N GLY A 170 19.95 -13.39 -11.36
CA GLY A 170 20.84 -14.54 -11.26
C GLY A 170 21.94 -14.40 -10.19
N ILE A 171 21.66 -13.72 -9.08
CA ILE A 171 22.50 -13.79 -7.87
C ILE A 171 21.98 -14.92 -6.98
N GLY A 172 22.87 -15.87 -6.65
CA GLY A 172 22.55 -17.01 -5.80
C GLY A 172 22.32 -16.66 -4.32
N LYS A 173 21.80 -17.62 -3.54
CA LYS A 173 21.59 -17.47 -2.08
C LYS A 173 22.87 -17.14 -1.31
N ASP A 174 24.01 -17.51 -1.84
CA ASP A 174 25.34 -17.23 -1.32
C ASP A 174 25.82 -15.79 -1.63
N GLY A 175 25.06 -15.05 -2.42
CA GLY A 175 25.41 -13.70 -2.86
C GLY A 175 26.35 -13.67 -4.06
N GLU A 176 26.62 -14.81 -4.71
CA GLU A 176 27.51 -14.92 -5.86
C GLU A 176 26.72 -14.99 -7.18
N PRO A 177 27.27 -14.43 -8.29
CA PRO A 177 26.68 -14.56 -9.61
C PRO A 177 26.61 -16.01 -10.06
N THR A 178 25.44 -16.42 -10.58
CA THR A 178 25.22 -17.74 -11.18
C THR A 178 25.49 -17.72 -12.70
N GLU A 179 25.32 -18.86 -13.36
CA GLU A 179 25.42 -18.96 -14.83
C GLU A 179 24.38 -18.12 -15.58
N ASN A 180 23.26 -17.78 -14.92
CA ASN A 180 22.18 -16.95 -15.46
C ASN A 180 22.30 -15.48 -15.08
N PHE A 181 23.46 -15.07 -14.55
CA PHE A 181 23.68 -13.71 -14.10
C PHE A 181 23.49 -12.69 -15.23
N GLN A 182 22.72 -11.65 -14.92
CA GLN A 182 22.55 -10.48 -15.78
C GLN A 182 22.70 -9.22 -14.91
N LEU A 183 23.61 -8.35 -15.34
CA LEU A 183 23.82 -7.06 -14.69
C LEU A 183 22.59 -6.18 -14.93
N GLY A 184 22.10 -5.50 -13.89
CA GLY A 184 21.06 -4.50 -14.00
C GLY A 184 21.47 -3.34 -14.92
N MET A 185 20.49 -2.59 -15.42
CA MET A 185 20.70 -1.42 -16.27
C MET A 185 20.44 -0.12 -15.51
N GLU A 186 20.95 0.98 -16.00
CA GLU A 186 20.67 2.32 -15.49
C GLU A 186 19.61 3.01 -16.37
N LEU A 187 18.61 3.62 -15.74
CA LEU A 187 17.66 4.49 -16.42
C LEU A 187 17.91 5.91 -15.90
N HIS A 188 18.55 6.70 -16.73
CA HIS A 188 18.81 8.11 -16.44
C HIS A 188 17.57 8.94 -16.80
N ALA A 189 17.29 9.98 -16.01
CA ALA A 189 16.13 10.82 -16.22
C ALA A 189 16.39 12.26 -15.82
N LYS A 190 15.71 13.19 -16.50
CA LYS A 190 15.63 14.58 -16.04
C LYS A 190 14.88 14.67 -14.71
N TYR A 191 13.84 13.82 -14.54
CA TYR A 191 13.09 13.69 -13.29
C TYR A 191 12.66 12.24 -13.05
N THR A 192 12.74 11.83 -11.80
CA THR A 192 12.31 10.49 -11.35
C THR A 192 11.12 10.61 -10.39
N ILE A 193 10.02 9.93 -10.71
CA ILE A 193 8.79 9.96 -9.91
C ILE A 193 8.64 8.64 -9.15
N PHE A 194 8.64 8.73 -7.81
CA PHE A 194 8.54 7.58 -6.91
C PHE A 194 7.07 7.30 -6.59
N ALA A 195 6.57 6.16 -7.05
CA ALA A 195 5.19 5.70 -6.95
C ALA A 195 5.09 4.26 -6.41
N GLU A 196 6.01 3.84 -5.54
CA GLU A 196 6.17 2.47 -5.07
C GLU A 196 5.08 1.98 -4.09
N GLY A 197 4.12 2.85 -3.77
CA GLY A 197 3.06 2.56 -2.80
C GLY A 197 3.51 2.70 -1.35
N ALA A 198 2.70 2.19 -0.41
CA ALA A 198 2.99 2.32 1.00
C ALA A 198 4.36 1.72 1.37
N ARG A 199 5.19 2.50 2.04
CA ARG A 199 6.56 2.13 2.45
C ARG A 199 7.42 1.73 1.25
N GLY A 200 7.55 2.61 0.25
CA GLY A 200 8.40 2.41 -0.93
C GLY A 200 9.83 2.05 -0.56
N HIS A 201 10.47 1.13 -1.31
CA HIS A 201 11.84 0.72 -1.02
C HIS A 201 12.83 1.86 -1.25
N LEU A 202 12.76 2.50 -2.41
CA LEU A 202 13.58 3.66 -2.73
C LEU A 202 13.00 4.95 -2.13
N GLY A 203 11.67 5.06 -2.05
CA GLY A 203 10.99 6.19 -1.42
C GLY A 203 11.47 6.45 0.01
N LYS A 204 11.61 5.40 0.85
CA LYS A 204 12.15 5.57 2.22
C LYS A 204 13.61 6.04 2.23
N GLN A 205 14.42 5.67 1.21
CA GLN A 205 15.82 6.10 1.10
C GLN A 205 15.93 7.60 0.76
N VAL A 206 15.16 8.08 -0.23
CA VAL A 206 15.16 9.50 -0.59
C VAL A 206 14.54 10.36 0.52
N ILE A 207 13.51 9.88 1.23
CA ILE A 207 12.95 10.54 2.41
C ILE A 207 14.03 10.74 3.48
N ALA A 208 14.84 9.71 3.75
CA ALA A 208 15.92 9.79 4.73
C ALA A 208 17.07 10.68 4.25
N LYS A 209 17.54 10.51 3.01
CA LYS A 209 18.67 11.27 2.44
C LYS A 209 18.41 12.78 2.43
N TYR A 210 17.24 13.19 1.97
CA TYR A 210 16.88 14.60 1.87
C TYR A 210 16.13 15.13 3.10
N LYS A 211 15.99 14.32 4.18
CA LYS A 211 15.29 14.68 5.42
C LYS A 211 13.88 15.22 5.18
N LEU A 212 13.17 14.60 4.22
CA LEU A 212 11.86 15.10 3.77
C LEU A 212 10.77 15.03 4.85
N ALA A 213 10.92 14.19 5.87
CA ALA A 213 10.01 14.06 7.00
C ALA A 213 10.36 14.97 8.19
N GLU A 214 11.39 15.81 8.10
CA GLU A 214 11.79 16.69 9.20
C GLU A 214 10.67 17.71 9.51
N GLY A 215 10.30 17.82 10.80
CA GLY A 215 9.19 18.67 11.24
C GLY A 215 7.79 18.16 10.87
N ARG A 216 7.66 16.91 10.45
CA ARG A 216 6.38 16.24 10.16
C ARG A 216 6.04 15.23 11.24
N ASP A 217 4.75 14.92 11.38
CA ASP A 217 4.32 13.79 12.18
C ASP A 217 4.88 12.48 11.60
N PRO A 218 5.14 11.44 12.40
CA PRO A 218 5.51 10.14 11.89
C PRO A 218 4.42 9.56 10.98
N GLN A 219 4.82 8.93 9.87
CA GLN A 219 3.91 8.14 9.07
C GLN A 219 3.33 6.99 9.90
N SER A 220 2.06 6.73 9.72
CA SER A 220 1.35 5.61 10.33
C SER A 220 0.76 4.72 9.27
N TYR A 221 0.72 3.42 9.56
CA TYR A 221 0.30 2.40 8.61
C TYR A 221 -0.73 1.47 9.23
N ALA A 222 -1.45 0.76 8.37
CA ALA A 222 -2.26 -0.38 8.73
C ALA A 222 -1.91 -1.56 7.82
N ILE A 223 -2.16 -2.78 8.28
CA ILE A 223 -2.18 -3.96 7.42
C ILE A 223 -3.60 -4.22 6.96
N GLY A 224 -3.81 -4.30 5.65
CA GLY A 224 -5.03 -4.81 5.05
C GLY A 224 -4.81 -6.25 4.60
N ILE A 225 -5.67 -7.15 5.07
CA ILE A 225 -5.72 -8.55 4.63
C ILE A 225 -7.04 -8.74 3.89
N LYS A 226 -7.00 -9.37 2.73
CA LYS A 226 -8.15 -9.49 1.84
C LYS A 226 -8.30 -10.92 1.34
N GLU A 227 -9.55 -11.34 1.20
CA GLU A 227 -9.93 -12.57 0.49
C GLU A 227 -10.94 -12.25 -0.61
N LEU A 228 -10.91 -13.05 -1.65
CA LEU A 228 -11.91 -13.08 -2.72
C LEU A 228 -12.65 -14.41 -2.68
N TRP A 229 -13.98 -14.34 -2.76
CA TRP A 229 -14.86 -15.49 -2.67
C TRP A 229 -15.83 -15.52 -3.85
N GLU A 230 -16.17 -16.71 -4.30
CA GLU A 230 -17.23 -16.96 -5.25
C GLU A 230 -18.46 -17.47 -4.48
N VAL A 231 -19.58 -16.77 -4.61
CA VAL A 231 -20.83 -17.06 -3.89
C VAL A 231 -21.88 -17.62 -4.84
N ASP A 232 -22.88 -18.31 -4.27
CA ASP A 232 -24.04 -18.73 -5.05
C ASP A 232 -24.72 -17.50 -5.67
N PRO A 233 -25.14 -17.55 -6.97
CA PRO A 233 -25.81 -16.43 -7.63
C PRO A 233 -27.03 -15.89 -6.89
N SER A 234 -27.74 -16.75 -6.16
CA SER A 234 -28.91 -16.35 -5.36
C SER A 234 -28.55 -15.51 -4.12
N LYS A 235 -27.29 -15.56 -3.69
CA LYS A 235 -26.75 -14.79 -2.55
C LYS A 235 -25.99 -13.54 -2.97
N ALA A 236 -25.70 -13.39 -4.26
CA ALA A 236 -25.01 -12.24 -4.79
C ALA A 236 -25.87 -10.97 -4.70
N LYS A 237 -25.26 -9.87 -4.26
CA LYS A 237 -25.90 -8.55 -4.14
C LYS A 237 -24.98 -7.47 -4.75
N PRO A 238 -24.76 -7.48 -6.07
CA PRO A 238 -23.78 -6.59 -6.70
C PRO A 238 -23.98 -5.13 -6.29
N GLY A 239 -22.88 -4.50 -5.85
CA GLY A 239 -22.90 -3.12 -5.35
C GLY A 239 -23.20 -2.94 -3.87
N LEU A 240 -23.50 -4.02 -3.12
CA LEU A 240 -23.58 -3.92 -1.67
C LEU A 240 -22.19 -3.69 -1.07
N VAL A 241 -22.08 -2.68 -0.23
CA VAL A 241 -20.91 -2.32 0.55
C VAL A 241 -21.21 -2.46 2.02
N VAL A 242 -20.40 -3.20 2.77
CA VAL A 242 -20.52 -3.35 4.22
C VAL A 242 -19.21 -2.98 4.86
N HIS A 243 -19.24 -2.03 5.79
CA HIS A 243 -18.11 -1.72 6.66
C HIS A 243 -18.45 -2.11 8.10
N THR A 244 -17.46 -2.59 8.84
CA THR A 244 -17.65 -3.00 10.24
C THR A 244 -16.59 -2.41 11.14
N SER A 245 -16.97 -2.09 12.38
CA SER A 245 -16.06 -1.74 13.47
C SER A 245 -16.47 -2.47 14.76
N GLY A 246 -15.64 -2.42 15.79
CA GLY A 246 -15.85 -3.14 17.04
C GLY A 246 -15.26 -4.54 17.00
N TRP A 247 -15.97 -5.55 17.47
CA TRP A 247 -15.48 -6.93 17.54
C TRP A 247 -14.89 -7.43 16.20
N PRO A 248 -13.76 -8.17 16.18
CA PRO A 248 -13.01 -8.71 17.33
C PRO A 248 -11.93 -7.78 17.90
N MET A 249 -11.87 -6.54 17.41
CA MET A 249 -10.86 -5.56 17.83
C MET A 249 -10.99 -5.23 19.32
N GLN A 250 -9.83 -5.09 19.97
CA GLN A 250 -9.73 -4.55 21.31
C GLN A 250 -9.62 -3.02 21.27
N ASP A 251 -9.89 -2.35 22.38
CA ASP A 251 -9.94 -0.88 22.45
C ASP A 251 -8.63 -0.17 22.08
N ASP A 252 -7.49 -0.87 22.12
CA ASP A 252 -6.17 -0.35 21.81
C ASP A 252 -5.75 -0.52 20.34
N ALA A 253 -6.58 -1.15 19.52
CA ALA A 253 -6.30 -1.42 18.11
C ALA A 253 -7.33 -0.75 17.19
N PHE A 254 -6.86 0.14 16.32
CA PHE A 254 -7.70 0.83 15.34
C PHE A 254 -7.86 0.01 14.06
N GLY A 255 -9.08 -0.19 13.61
CA GLY A 255 -9.34 -0.91 12.37
C GLY A 255 -10.78 -1.36 12.22
N GLY A 256 -10.98 -2.36 11.37
CA GLY A 256 -12.30 -2.92 11.09
C GLY A 256 -12.32 -3.78 9.85
N GLY A 257 -13.49 -4.37 9.56
CA GLY A 257 -13.69 -5.20 8.39
C GLY A 257 -14.47 -4.50 7.30
N PHE A 258 -14.33 -5.00 6.09
CA PHE A 258 -15.15 -4.63 4.95
C PHE A 258 -15.60 -5.87 4.18
N LEU A 259 -16.76 -5.82 3.56
CA LEU A 259 -17.31 -6.85 2.68
C LEU A 259 -18.05 -6.19 1.54
N TYR A 260 -17.67 -6.49 0.29
CA TYR A 260 -18.25 -5.89 -0.90
C TYR A 260 -18.67 -6.96 -1.90
N HIS A 261 -19.86 -6.83 -2.44
CA HIS A 261 -20.33 -7.67 -3.52
C HIS A 261 -19.97 -7.04 -4.87
N LEU A 262 -19.11 -7.73 -5.61
CA LEU A 262 -18.69 -7.37 -6.97
C LEU A 262 -19.65 -7.98 -8.02
N GLU A 263 -19.33 -7.74 -9.28
CA GLU A 263 -19.90 -8.46 -10.42
C GLU A 263 -19.54 -9.96 -10.39
N ASP A 264 -20.14 -10.76 -11.25
CA ASP A 264 -19.84 -12.18 -11.49
C ASP A 264 -19.91 -13.04 -10.21
N ASN A 265 -20.89 -12.77 -9.33
CA ASN A 265 -21.11 -13.52 -8.10
C ASN A 265 -19.88 -13.56 -7.17
N LYS A 266 -19.05 -12.55 -7.21
CA LYS A 266 -17.87 -12.44 -6.37
C LYS A 266 -18.15 -11.56 -5.16
N VAL A 267 -17.59 -11.95 -4.03
CA VAL A 267 -17.56 -11.17 -2.79
C VAL A 267 -16.11 -10.99 -2.38
N THR A 268 -15.71 -9.75 -2.19
CA THR A 268 -14.43 -9.45 -1.58
C THR A 268 -14.64 -9.01 -0.15
N LEU A 269 -13.81 -9.51 0.73
CA LEU A 269 -13.84 -9.12 2.13
C LEU A 269 -12.42 -8.96 2.65
N GLY A 270 -12.28 -8.11 3.64
CA GLY A 270 -10.97 -7.89 4.25
C GLY A 270 -11.07 -7.26 5.62
N PHE A 271 -9.92 -7.26 6.26
CA PHE A 271 -9.75 -6.73 7.60
C PHE A 271 -8.54 -5.81 7.63
N VAL A 272 -8.75 -4.61 8.12
CA VAL A 272 -7.71 -3.59 8.23
C VAL A 272 -7.40 -3.38 9.70
N LEU A 273 -6.12 -3.42 10.06
CA LEU A 273 -5.65 -3.25 11.42
C LEU A 273 -4.46 -2.29 11.45
N GLY A 274 -4.59 -1.20 12.22
CA GLY A 274 -3.51 -0.23 12.43
C GLY A 274 -2.29 -0.90 13.06
N LEU A 275 -1.10 -0.61 12.54
CA LEU A 275 0.14 -1.21 13.02
C LEU A 275 0.69 -0.56 14.30
N ASP A 276 -0.06 0.38 14.87
CA ASP A 276 0.24 1.03 16.14
C ASP A 276 -0.34 0.29 17.37
N TYR A 277 -0.86 -0.94 17.20
CA TYR A 277 -1.31 -1.77 18.32
C TYR A 277 -0.15 -2.16 19.25
N LYS A 278 -0.49 -2.45 20.53
CA LYS A 278 0.46 -2.64 21.62
C LYS A 278 0.78 -4.08 21.93
N ASN A 279 -0.22 -4.97 21.83
CA ASN A 279 -0.13 -6.35 22.26
C ASN A 279 0.67 -7.20 21.25
N PRO A 280 1.86 -7.74 21.58
CA PRO A 280 2.65 -8.56 20.67
C PRO A 280 2.05 -9.94 20.39
N TRP A 281 1.04 -10.38 21.17
CA TRP A 281 0.32 -11.63 20.92
C TRP A 281 -0.76 -11.51 19.85
N LEU A 282 -1.08 -10.29 19.42
CA LEU A 282 -2.07 -10.07 18.37
C LEU A 282 -1.53 -10.49 17.00
N SER A 283 -2.34 -11.27 16.28
CA SER A 283 -2.09 -11.68 14.90
C SER A 283 -3.16 -11.07 13.98
N PRO A 284 -2.80 -10.13 13.10
CA PRO A 284 -3.76 -9.54 12.16
C PRO A 284 -4.46 -10.58 11.28
N PHE A 285 -3.75 -11.65 10.89
CA PHE A 285 -4.32 -12.76 10.12
C PHE A 285 -5.42 -13.47 10.92
N GLU A 286 -5.14 -13.84 12.15
CA GLU A 286 -6.09 -14.57 13.00
C GLU A 286 -7.28 -13.70 13.41
N GLU A 287 -7.08 -12.38 13.60
CA GLU A 287 -8.20 -11.46 13.85
C GLU A 287 -9.16 -11.40 12.65
N MET A 288 -8.65 -11.44 11.42
CA MET A 288 -9.51 -11.57 10.24
C MET A 288 -10.26 -12.91 10.22
N GLN A 289 -9.60 -14.01 10.59
CA GLN A 289 -10.27 -15.32 10.65
C GLN A 289 -11.40 -15.30 11.68
N ARG A 290 -11.17 -14.73 12.87
CA ARG A 290 -12.22 -14.52 13.89
C ARG A 290 -13.35 -13.67 13.37
N TRP A 291 -13.05 -12.51 12.78
CA TRP A 291 -14.05 -11.60 12.24
C TRP A 291 -14.99 -12.28 11.25
N LYS A 292 -14.50 -13.17 10.38
CA LYS A 292 -15.33 -13.93 9.43
C LYS A 292 -16.36 -14.82 10.11
N THR A 293 -16.09 -15.29 11.33
CA THR A 293 -17.05 -16.15 12.06
C THR A 293 -18.23 -15.41 12.63
N HIS A 294 -18.21 -14.07 12.65
CA HIS A 294 -19.34 -13.28 13.11
C HIS A 294 -20.59 -13.53 12.24
N PRO A 295 -21.78 -13.79 12.84
CA PRO A 295 -23.00 -14.16 12.09
C PRO A 295 -23.36 -13.19 10.96
N ALA A 296 -23.19 -11.87 11.17
CA ALA A 296 -23.46 -10.85 10.17
C ALA A 296 -22.53 -10.93 8.95
N ILE A 297 -21.36 -11.54 9.08
CA ILE A 297 -20.37 -11.72 8.00
C ILE A 297 -20.48 -13.12 7.39
N ALA A 298 -20.53 -14.15 8.24
CA ALA A 298 -20.61 -15.55 7.82
C ALA A 298 -21.80 -15.82 6.90
N ALA A 299 -22.94 -15.16 7.14
CA ALA A 299 -24.15 -15.30 6.33
C ALA A 299 -23.94 -14.96 4.84
N HIS A 300 -23.02 -14.07 4.50
CA HIS A 300 -22.66 -13.75 3.11
C HIS A 300 -21.79 -14.80 2.45
N LEU A 301 -21.12 -15.65 3.24
CA LEU A 301 -20.10 -16.61 2.77
C LEU A 301 -20.57 -18.07 2.88
N GLU A 302 -21.81 -18.31 3.36
CA GLU A 302 -22.35 -19.66 3.51
C GLU A 302 -22.41 -20.39 2.16
N GLY A 303 -21.72 -21.51 2.05
CA GLY A 303 -21.62 -22.29 0.80
C GLY A 303 -20.70 -21.70 -0.27
N ALA A 304 -20.05 -20.57 0.01
CA ALA A 304 -19.13 -19.92 -0.91
C ALA A 304 -17.76 -20.62 -0.97
N LYS A 305 -17.02 -20.36 -2.05
CA LYS A 305 -15.66 -20.86 -2.27
C LYS A 305 -14.67 -19.71 -2.23
N ARG A 306 -13.66 -19.80 -1.37
CA ARG A 306 -12.53 -18.86 -1.36
C ARG A 306 -11.64 -19.11 -2.58
N ILE A 307 -11.35 -18.05 -3.35
CA ILE A 307 -10.59 -18.13 -4.60
C ILE A 307 -9.36 -17.21 -4.64
N GLY A 308 -9.19 -16.31 -3.67
CA GLY A 308 -8.05 -15.44 -3.60
C GLY A 308 -7.73 -15.01 -2.17
N TYR A 309 -6.47 -14.67 -1.92
CA TYR A 309 -5.96 -14.15 -0.65
C TYR A 309 -4.81 -13.19 -0.91
N GLY A 310 -4.72 -12.15 -0.12
CA GLY A 310 -3.59 -11.24 -0.16
C GLY A 310 -3.49 -10.35 1.06
N ALA A 311 -2.34 -9.70 1.21
CA ALA A 311 -2.12 -8.74 2.27
C ALA A 311 -1.21 -7.60 1.79
N ARG A 312 -1.47 -6.37 2.28
CA ARG A 312 -0.66 -5.20 1.97
C ARG A 312 -0.75 -4.16 3.06
N ALA A 313 0.38 -3.54 3.38
CA ALA A 313 0.37 -2.34 4.20
C ALA A 313 -0.24 -1.17 3.41
N ILE A 314 -0.99 -0.34 4.10
CA ILE A 314 -1.58 0.89 3.59
C ILE A 314 -1.21 2.05 4.52
N ASN A 315 -1.14 3.26 3.97
CA ASN A 315 -0.99 4.44 4.82
C ASN A 315 -2.26 4.62 5.68
N ASN A 316 -2.05 4.94 6.93
CA ASN A 316 -3.12 5.21 7.90
C ASN A 316 -2.80 6.50 8.67
N GLY A 317 -2.00 7.36 8.06
CA GLY A 317 -1.58 8.65 8.60
C GLY A 317 -2.59 9.76 8.32
N THR A 318 -2.19 10.94 8.68
CA THR A 318 -2.90 12.19 8.46
C THR A 318 -2.08 13.07 7.52
N PRO A 319 -2.64 14.15 6.94
CA PRO A 319 -1.86 15.09 6.11
C PRO A 319 -0.66 15.69 6.81
N GLN A 320 -0.65 15.76 8.17
CA GLN A 320 0.47 16.24 8.96
C GLN A 320 1.72 15.35 8.81
N ALA A 321 1.53 14.10 8.43
CA ALA A 321 2.60 13.13 8.20
C ALA A 321 3.14 13.12 6.76
N LEU A 322 2.56 13.92 5.85
CA LEU A 322 3.07 14.02 4.49
C LEU A 322 4.48 14.62 4.49
N PRO A 323 5.48 13.95 3.93
CA PRO A 323 6.82 14.52 3.80
C PRO A 323 6.82 15.70 2.82
N LYS A 324 7.91 16.44 2.75
CA LYS A 324 8.18 17.28 1.58
C LYS A 324 8.20 16.36 0.36
N THR A 325 7.34 16.61 -0.61
CA THR A 325 7.09 15.67 -1.72
C THR A 325 8.05 15.84 -2.89
N VAL A 326 8.90 16.85 -2.88
CA VAL A 326 9.87 17.15 -3.93
C VAL A 326 11.27 17.31 -3.38
N PHE A 327 12.24 16.93 -4.18
CA PHE A 327 13.68 17.03 -3.91
C PHE A 327 14.41 17.15 -5.26
N PRO A 328 15.70 17.52 -5.29
CA PRO A 328 16.44 17.65 -6.54
C PRO A 328 16.37 16.39 -7.40
N GLY A 329 15.82 16.52 -8.61
CA GLY A 329 15.67 15.45 -9.59
C GLY A 329 14.51 14.49 -9.37
N GLY A 330 13.60 14.75 -8.39
CA GLY A 330 12.50 13.82 -8.19
C GLY A 330 11.32 14.30 -7.35
N ALA A 331 10.28 13.45 -7.31
CA ALA A 331 9.09 13.66 -6.49
C ALA A 331 8.49 12.35 -6.00
N LEU A 332 7.84 12.41 -4.83
CA LEU A 332 7.03 11.34 -4.23
C LEU A 332 5.55 11.57 -4.56
N ILE A 333 4.84 10.50 -4.93
CA ILE A 333 3.40 10.56 -5.22
C ILE A 333 2.64 9.40 -4.57
N GLY A 334 1.32 9.46 -4.60
CA GLY A 334 0.45 8.40 -4.10
C GLY A 334 0.74 7.97 -2.68
N CYS A 335 0.63 6.69 -2.43
CA CYS A 335 0.89 6.11 -1.10
C CYS A 335 2.38 6.12 -0.71
N ASP A 336 3.30 6.35 -1.64
CA ASP A 336 4.71 6.52 -1.31
C ASP A 336 4.96 7.82 -0.54
N ALA A 337 4.25 8.89 -0.91
CA ALA A 337 4.19 10.12 -0.14
C ALA A 337 3.24 10.05 1.08
N GLY A 338 2.26 9.14 1.07
CA GLY A 338 1.24 9.03 2.11
C GLY A 338 -0.13 9.60 1.75
N TYR A 339 -0.39 9.86 0.47
CA TYR A 339 -1.69 10.35 0.01
C TYR A 339 -2.75 9.25 0.07
N LEU A 340 -3.41 9.13 1.20
CA LEU A 340 -4.57 8.26 1.41
C LEU A 340 -5.53 8.94 2.39
N ASN A 341 -6.82 8.96 2.07
CA ASN A 341 -7.84 9.41 3.00
C ASN A 341 -8.33 8.23 3.85
N ALA A 342 -7.71 8.04 5.01
CA ALA A 342 -8.02 6.94 5.93
C ALA A 342 -9.47 7.01 6.44
N ALA A 343 -10.03 8.20 6.64
CA ALA A 343 -11.41 8.38 7.08
C ALA A 343 -12.44 7.92 6.03
N ARG A 344 -12.12 8.07 4.74
CA ARG A 344 -12.95 7.57 3.63
C ARG A 344 -12.63 6.13 3.22
N ILE A 345 -11.56 5.54 3.75
CA ILE A 345 -11.04 4.23 3.33
C ILE A 345 -10.74 4.22 1.81
N LYS A 346 -10.26 5.34 1.28
CA LYS A 346 -10.03 5.54 -0.15
C LYS A 346 -8.67 6.18 -0.41
N GLY A 347 -7.91 5.59 -1.35
CA GLY A 347 -6.57 6.06 -1.73
C GLY A 347 -6.33 6.16 -3.23
N SER A 348 -7.05 5.38 -4.06
CA SER A 348 -6.80 5.32 -5.51
C SER A 348 -7.00 6.68 -6.20
N HIS A 349 -8.08 7.42 -5.88
CA HIS A 349 -8.32 8.76 -6.41
C HIS A 349 -7.25 9.77 -5.97
N ALA A 350 -6.75 9.65 -4.74
CA ALA A 350 -5.68 10.49 -4.23
C ALA A 350 -4.34 10.18 -4.92
N ALA A 351 -4.05 8.91 -5.17
CA ALA A 351 -2.85 8.49 -5.90
C ALA A 351 -2.88 9.01 -7.35
N ILE A 352 -3.99 8.84 -8.07
CA ILE A 352 -4.18 9.36 -9.43
C ILE A 352 -4.00 10.89 -9.46
N LYS A 353 -4.69 11.60 -8.53
CA LYS A 353 -4.61 13.08 -8.52
C LYS A 353 -3.21 13.60 -8.21
N SER A 354 -2.52 13.01 -7.23
CA SER A 354 -1.13 13.40 -6.93
C SER A 354 -0.19 13.13 -8.10
N GLY A 355 -0.41 12.02 -8.82
CA GLY A 355 0.31 11.70 -10.06
C GLY A 355 0.10 12.73 -11.15
N MET A 356 -1.14 13.18 -11.37
CA MET A 356 -1.45 14.24 -12.35
C MET A 356 -0.75 15.56 -12.01
N LEU A 357 -0.78 15.95 -10.72
CA LEU A 357 -0.15 17.21 -10.27
C LEU A 357 1.38 17.17 -10.41
N ALA A 358 2.00 16.03 -10.13
CA ALA A 358 3.44 15.84 -10.36
C ALA A 358 3.78 15.82 -11.86
N ALA A 359 2.91 15.22 -12.68
CA ALA A 359 3.05 15.19 -14.13
C ALA A 359 3.01 16.57 -14.75
N ASP A 360 2.07 17.42 -14.34
CA ASP A 360 1.96 18.80 -14.84
C ASP A 360 3.27 19.56 -14.54
N ALA A 361 3.81 19.45 -13.31
CA ALA A 361 5.05 20.10 -12.90
C ALA A 361 6.29 19.55 -13.65
N ALA A 362 6.37 18.22 -13.82
CA ALA A 362 7.48 17.59 -14.54
C ALA A 362 7.45 17.95 -16.03
N TYR A 363 6.30 17.92 -16.65
CA TYR A 363 6.13 18.32 -18.05
C TYR A 363 6.55 19.78 -18.29
N GLU A 364 6.08 20.71 -17.44
CA GLU A 364 6.49 22.12 -17.52
C GLU A 364 8.01 22.30 -17.38
N ALA A 365 8.62 21.58 -16.44
CA ALA A 365 10.07 21.65 -16.22
C ALA A 365 10.85 21.11 -17.43
N VAL A 366 10.50 19.94 -17.94
CA VAL A 366 11.14 19.31 -19.12
C VAL A 366 10.98 20.22 -20.35
N SER A 367 9.77 20.74 -20.58
CA SER A 367 9.49 21.63 -21.71
C SER A 367 10.24 22.97 -21.64
N ALA A 368 10.58 23.42 -20.44
CA ALA A 368 11.42 24.61 -20.20
C ALA A 368 12.94 24.29 -20.26
N GLY A 369 13.33 23.06 -20.58
CA GLY A 369 14.73 22.63 -20.64
C GLY A 369 15.38 22.45 -19.26
N ARG A 370 14.59 22.35 -18.19
CA ARG A 370 15.08 22.10 -16.82
C ARG A 370 15.29 20.60 -16.60
N ALA A 371 16.26 20.29 -15.75
CA ALA A 371 16.55 18.93 -15.31
C ALA A 371 17.12 18.93 -13.88
N ASN A 372 16.87 17.87 -13.14
CA ASN A 372 17.49 17.54 -11.87
C ASN A 372 17.31 18.57 -10.74
N ASP A 373 16.45 19.57 -10.92
CA ASP A 373 16.07 20.53 -9.87
C ASP A 373 14.80 20.12 -9.12
N GLU A 374 14.30 20.95 -8.22
CA GLU A 374 13.06 20.70 -7.50
C GLU A 374 11.81 21.09 -8.32
N LEU A 375 10.85 20.19 -8.39
CA LEU A 375 9.54 20.42 -9.02
C LEU A 375 8.60 21.23 -8.09
N SER A 376 9.00 22.45 -7.73
CA SER A 376 8.31 23.29 -6.74
C SER A 376 6.86 23.65 -7.11
N ALA A 377 6.51 23.57 -8.39
CA ALA A 377 5.14 23.74 -8.85
C ALA A 377 4.19 22.65 -8.35
N TYR A 378 4.67 21.43 -8.11
CA TYR A 378 3.86 20.30 -7.64
C TYR A 378 3.25 20.53 -6.24
N PRO A 379 4.00 20.80 -5.16
CA PRO A 379 3.39 21.08 -3.86
C PRO A 379 2.49 22.33 -3.88
N ALA A 380 2.82 23.35 -4.64
CA ALA A 380 1.98 24.54 -4.77
C ALA A 380 0.64 24.24 -5.48
N ALA A 381 0.64 23.34 -6.47
CA ALA A 381 -0.57 22.86 -7.13
C ALA A 381 -1.40 21.95 -6.21
N PHE A 382 -0.74 21.11 -5.41
CA PHE A 382 -1.42 20.27 -4.43
C PHE A 382 -2.19 21.12 -3.41
N GLU A 383 -1.60 22.15 -2.83
CA GLU A 383 -2.27 23.03 -1.86
C GLU A 383 -3.57 23.65 -2.39
N LYS A 384 -3.62 23.95 -3.69
CA LYS A 384 -4.81 24.52 -4.36
C LYS A 384 -5.81 23.47 -4.82
N SER A 385 -5.45 22.20 -4.78
CA SER A 385 -6.25 21.10 -5.31
C SER A 385 -7.42 20.70 -4.40
N TRP A 386 -8.42 20.03 -5.00
CA TRP A 386 -9.48 19.40 -4.23
C TRP A 386 -8.95 18.28 -3.30
N LEU A 387 -7.82 17.67 -3.65
CA LEU A 387 -7.21 16.62 -2.83
C LEU A 387 -6.69 17.18 -1.50
N SER A 388 -6.02 18.33 -1.54
CA SER A 388 -5.57 19.01 -0.32
C SER A 388 -6.76 19.38 0.58
N LYS A 389 -7.82 19.94 -0.02
CA LYS A 389 -9.05 20.26 0.71
C LYS A 389 -9.66 19.03 1.35
N GLU A 390 -9.80 17.93 0.61
CA GLU A 390 -10.35 16.67 1.11
C GLU A 390 -9.53 16.13 2.29
N LEU A 391 -8.22 16.01 2.14
CA LEU A 391 -7.36 15.47 3.19
C LEU A 391 -7.40 16.34 4.47
N ASN A 392 -7.42 17.66 4.32
CA ASN A 392 -7.46 18.58 5.46
C ASN A 392 -8.81 18.57 6.20
N GLN A 393 -9.91 18.23 5.54
CA GLN A 393 -11.21 18.05 6.20
C GLN A 393 -11.18 16.94 7.25
N TYR A 394 -10.37 15.89 7.03
CA TYR A 394 -10.29 14.70 7.90
C TYR A 394 -8.98 14.58 8.67
N ARG A 395 -8.17 15.65 8.71
CA ARG A 395 -6.81 15.63 9.26
C ARG A 395 -6.70 15.20 10.72
N ASN A 396 -7.78 15.28 11.50
CA ASN A 396 -7.79 14.89 12.90
C ASN A 396 -8.51 13.56 13.17
N PHE A 397 -9.18 12.97 12.16
CA PHE A 397 -10.08 11.83 12.33
C PHE A 397 -9.43 10.69 13.15
N LYS A 398 -8.33 10.14 12.67
CA LYS A 398 -7.62 9.05 13.37
C LYS A 398 -7.16 9.45 14.76
N LEU A 399 -6.66 10.67 14.89
CA LEU A 399 -6.08 11.15 16.15
C LEU A 399 -7.13 11.36 17.24
N TRP A 400 -8.38 11.67 16.87
CA TRP A 400 -9.49 11.68 17.81
C TRP A 400 -9.85 10.27 18.28
N PHE A 401 -9.89 9.30 17.38
CA PHE A 401 -10.17 7.90 17.76
C PHE A 401 -9.07 7.27 18.61
N LYS A 402 -7.83 7.71 18.50
CA LYS A 402 -6.74 7.33 19.44
C LYS A 402 -7.01 7.76 20.89
N LYS A 403 -7.89 8.73 21.12
CA LYS A 403 -8.32 9.16 22.45
C LYS A 403 -9.54 8.38 22.98
N GLY A 404 -9.96 7.34 22.30
CA GLY A 404 -11.08 6.47 22.63
C GLY A 404 -12.29 6.68 21.71
N MET A 405 -13.11 5.64 21.59
CA MET A 405 -14.26 5.59 20.68
C MET A 405 -15.24 6.73 20.91
N LEU A 406 -15.60 7.01 22.18
CA LEU A 406 -16.56 8.08 22.51
C LEU A 406 -16.04 9.47 22.10
N VAL A 407 -14.79 9.78 22.45
CA VAL A 407 -14.17 11.06 22.09
C VAL A 407 -14.06 11.18 20.57
N GLY A 408 -13.62 10.13 19.89
CA GLY A 408 -13.51 10.05 18.43
C GLY A 408 -14.86 10.33 17.76
N THR A 409 -15.92 9.66 18.20
CA THR A 409 -17.26 9.83 17.63
C THR A 409 -17.80 11.25 17.83
N VAL A 410 -17.71 11.80 19.05
CA VAL A 410 -18.21 13.15 19.36
C VAL A 410 -17.45 14.21 18.56
N MET A 411 -16.13 14.13 18.56
CA MET A 411 -15.29 15.13 17.88
C MET A 411 -15.40 15.04 16.35
N THR A 412 -15.50 13.82 15.81
CA THR A 412 -15.80 13.63 14.37
C THR A 412 -17.18 14.20 14.04
N GLY A 413 -18.19 14.01 14.90
CA GLY A 413 -19.50 14.64 14.75
C GLY A 413 -19.39 16.17 14.71
N ILE A 414 -18.63 16.77 15.60
CA ILE A 414 -18.39 18.23 15.59
C ILE A 414 -17.71 18.66 14.30
N GLU A 415 -16.59 18.01 13.91
CA GLU A 415 -15.80 18.40 12.75
C GLU A 415 -16.52 18.14 11.42
N GLN A 416 -17.31 17.06 11.30
CA GLN A 416 -17.90 16.64 10.04
C GLN A 416 -19.39 17.00 9.88
N TRP A 417 -20.05 17.40 10.96
CA TRP A 417 -21.48 17.77 10.96
C TRP A 417 -21.72 19.21 11.37
N LEU A 418 -21.17 19.64 12.51
CA LEU A 418 -21.46 20.95 13.07
C LEU A 418 -20.69 22.04 12.35
N LEU A 419 -19.36 21.90 12.19
CA LEU A 419 -18.52 22.92 11.56
C LEU A 419 -18.92 23.20 10.11
N PRO A 420 -19.21 22.21 9.24
CA PRO A 420 -19.66 22.48 7.88
C PRO A 420 -21.01 23.24 7.81
N LYS A 421 -21.93 23.00 8.75
CA LYS A 421 -23.18 23.77 8.86
C LYS A 421 -22.96 25.26 9.23
N LEU A 422 -21.82 25.54 9.86
CA LEU A 422 -21.38 26.89 10.19
C LEU A 422 -20.51 27.52 9.09
N GLY A 423 -20.36 26.84 7.93
CA GLY A 423 -19.51 27.28 6.83
C GLY A 423 -18.01 27.04 7.03
N ILE A 424 -17.64 26.21 8.00
CA ILE A 424 -16.24 25.85 8.32
C ILE A 424 -15.98 24.44 7.81
N ASP A 425 -15.50 24.30 6.58
CA ASP A 425 -15.22 23.00 5.94
C ASP A 425 -13.98 22.28 6.50
N THR A 426 -13.03 23.02 7.02
CA THR A 426 -11.79 22.49 7.60
C THR A 426 -11.72 22.83 9.08
N PRO A 427 -11.46 21.86 9.98
CA PRO A 427 -11.33 22.15 11.40
C PRO A 427 -10.29 23.25 11.67
N PRO A 428 -10.57 24.24 12.54
CA PRO A 428 -9.62 25.33 12.82
C PRO A 428 -8.42 24.91 13.69
N TRP A 429 -8.46 23.71 14.24
CA TRP A 429 -7.37 23.11 15.02
C TRP A 429 -6.73 21.93 14.28
N THR A 430 -5.51 21.60 14.66
CA THR A 430 -4.76 20.46 14.14
C THR A 430 -4.24 19.64 15.31
N LEU A 431 -4.53 18.33 15.30
CA LEU A 431 -3.92 17.37 16.20
C LEU A 431 -2.63 16.82 15.58
N HIS A 432 -1.70 16.41 16.42
CA HIS A 432 -0.44 15.81 16.01
C HIS A 432 -0.26 14.44 16.63
N GLY A 433 0.34 13.53 15.86
CA GLY A 433 0.83 12.24 16.31
C GLY A 433 2.31 12.34 16.67
N ASP A 434 2.72 11.63 17.72
CA ASP A 434 4.05 11.78 18.30
C ASP A 434 4.96 10.55 18.10
N LYS A 435 4.39 9.40 17.75
CA LYS A 435 5.12 8.12 17.72
C LYS A 435 4.90 7.34 16.44
N PRO A 436 5.97 6.78 15.84
CA PRO A 436 5.85 5.80 14.77
C PRO A 436 5.27 4.48 15.29
N ASP A 437 4.71 3.66 14.38
CA ASP A 437 3.93 2.48 14.73
C ASP A 437 4.73 1.43 15.54
N HIS A 438 6.00 1.21 15.19
CA HIS A 438 6.82 0.16 15.81
C HIS A 438 7.09 0.38 17.30
N VAL A 439 7.18 1.63 17.77
CA VAL A 439 7.49 1.93 19.17
C VAL A 439 6.31 1.71 20.13
N ASN A 440 5.11 1.46 19.59
CA ASN A 440 3.93 1.22 20.43
C ASN A 440 3.86 -0.23 20.93
N LEU A 441 4.65 -1.15 20.37
CA LEU A 441 4.63 -2.55 20.83
C LEU A 441 5.18 -2.65 22.24
N GLU A 442 4.39 -3.24 23.14
CA GLU A 442 4.75 -3.40 24.55
C GLU A 442 5.33 -4.80 24.81
N PRO A 443 6.13 -5.01 25.88
CA PRO A 443 6.67 -6.32 26.20
C PRO A 443 5.58 -7.39 26.38
N ALA A 444 5.82 -8.61 25.90
CA ALA A 444 4.86 -9.71 25.91
C ALA A 444 4.38 -10.07 27.33
N ALA A 445 5.23 -9.90 28.33
CA ALA A 445 4.88 -10.16 29.73
C ALA A 445 3.79 -9.21 30.30
N GLN A 446 3.50 -8.10 29.63
CA GLN A 446 2.48 -7.14 30.05
C GLN A 446 1.09 -7.46 29.48
N HIS A 447 0.99 -8.46 28.60
CA HIS A 447 -0.23 -8.80 27.90
C HIS A 447 -0.59 -10.28 28.07
N ALA A 448 -1.87 -10.57 28.14
CA ALA A 448 -2.34 -11.94 28.05
C ALA A 448 -2.16 -12.49 26.63
N GLN A 449 -1.71 -13.73 26.54
CA GLN A 449 -1.61 -14.43 25.27
C GLN A 449 -3.00 -14.62 24.66
N ILE A 450 -3.16 -14.32 23.39
CA ILE A 450 -4.40 -14.53 22.66
C ILE A 450 -4.40 -15.95 22.09
N ASN A 451 -5.40 -16.75 22.49
CA ASN A 451 -5.58 -18.09 21.96
C ASN A 451 -6.56 -18.06 20.80
N TYR A 452 -6.06 -18.24 19.60
CA TYR A 452 -6.88 -18.29 18.40
C TYR A 452 -7.44 -19.69 18.16
N PRO A 453 -8.72 -19.83 17.73
CA PRO A 453 -9.30 -21.11 17.41
C PRO A 453 -8.61 -21.72 16.17
N LYS A 454 -8.57 -23.05 16.11
CA LYS A 454 -8.10 -23.75 14.90
C LYS A 454 -9.07 -23.47 13.74
N PRO A 455 -8.56 -23.25 12.52
CA PRO A 455 -9.41 -23.03 11.37
C PRO A 455 -10.22 -24.29 11.02
N ASP A 456 -11.42 -24.11 10.50
CA ASP A 456 -12.36 -25.17 10.14
C ASP A 456 -12.19 -25.68 8.68
N GLY A 457 -11.37 -24.99 7.87
CA GLY A 457 -11.14 -25.30 6.46
C GLY A 457 -12.32 -24.99 5.53
N LYS A 458 -13.37 -24.31 6.03
CA LYS A 458 -14.57 -23.93 5.29
C LYS A 458 -14.78 -22.43 5.25
N LEU A 459 -14.89 -21.81 6.42
CA LEU A 459 -15.01 -20.38 6.60
C LEU A 459 -13.68 -19.77 7.03
N THR A 460 -12.94 -20.47 7.86
CA THR A 460 -11.62 -20.06 8.39
C THR A 460 -10.53 -21.00 7.89
N PHE A 461 -9.35 -20.45 7.64
CA PHE A 461 -8.24 -21.17 7.01
C PHE A 461 -6.93 -20.87 7.71
N ASP A 462 -5.99 -21.79 7.59
CA ASP A 462 -4.63 -21.57 8.03
C ASP A 462 -3.86 -20.61 7.10
N ARG A 463 -2.75 -20.12 7.61
CA ARG A 463 -1.93 -19.10 6.92
C ARG A 463 -1.28 -19.63 5.65
N LEU A 464 -0.74 -20.84 5.66
CA LEU A 464 -0.02 -21.40 4.52
C LEU A 464 -0.96 -21.72 3.35
N SER A 465 -2.15 -22.30 3.62
CA SER A 465 -3.17 -22.51 2.60
C SER A 465 -3.69 -21.19 2.01
N SER A 466 -3.63 -20.11 2.79
CA SER A 466 -3.97 -18.76 2.31
C SER A 466 -2.88 -18.21 1.40
N VAL A 467 -1.61 -18.34 1.78
CA VAL A 467 -0.46 -17.92 0.96
C VAL A 467 -0.47 -18.66 -0.39
N PHE A 468 -0.79 -19.93 -0.40
CA PHE A 468 -0.86 -20.71 -1.64
C PHE A 468 -1.76 -20.07 -2.70
N ILE A 469 -2.93 -19.56 -2.31
CA ILE A 469 -3.86 -18.90 -3.26
C ILE A 469 -3.57 -17.40 -3.48
N SER A 470 -2.49 -16.86 -2.92
CA SER A 470 -1.96 -15.55 -3.31
C SER A 470 -1.14 -15.61 -4.60
N ASN A 471 -0.88 -16.83 -5.08
CA ASN A 471 -0.01 -17.12 -6.22
C ASN A 471 1.38 -16.48 -6.10
N THR A 472 1.87 -16.30 -4.85
CA THR A 472 3.21 -15.76 -4.66
C THR A 472 4.26 -16.76 -5.12
N ASN A 473 5.20 -16.27 -5.90
CA ASN A 473 6.33 -17.06 -6.40
C ASN A 473 7.57 -16.18 -6.50
N HIS A 474 8.71 -16.70 -6.09
CA HIS A 474 10.00 -16.02 -6.17
C HIS A 474 11.02 -16.97 -6.78
N GLU A 475 12.07 -16.43 -7.38
CA GLU A 475 13.23 -17.23 -7.72
C GLU A 475 13.77 -17.92 -6.45
N GLU A 476 13.95 -19.23 -6.53
CA GLU A 476 14.37 -19.98 -5.34
C GLU A 476 15.81 -19.71 -4.98
N ASN A 477 16.68 -19.55 -5.99
CA ASN A 477 18.10 -19.33 -5.79
C ASN A 477 18.46 -17.84 -5.84
N GLN A 478 17.85 -17.04 -4.94
CA GLN A 478 18.22 -15.64 -4.74
C GLN A 478 18.42 -15.33 -3.25
N PRO A 479 19.16 -14.27 -2.90
CA PRO A 479 19.28 -13.83 -1.52
C PRO A 479 17.91 -13.47 -0.93
N ALA A 480 17.72 -13.74 0.37
CA ALA A 480 16.48 -13.36 1.04
C ALA A 480 16.31 -11.83 1.02
N HIS A 481 15.20 -11.36 0.45
CA HIS A 481 14.88 -9.92 0.37
C HIS A 481 14.35 -9.33 1.69
N LEU A 482 14.39 -10.11 2.75
CA LEU A 482 14.04 -9.72 4.12
C LEU A 482 15.35 -9.76 4.92
N THR A 483 16.09 -8.66 4.87
CA THR A 483 17.43 -8.58 5.44
C THR A 483 17.38 -8.16 6.92
N LEU A 484 18.36 -8.58 7.69
CA LEU A 484 18.56 -8.21 9.08
C LEU A 484 19.75 -7.27 9.20
N LYS A 485 19.58 -6.14 9.91
CA LYS A 485 20.73 -5.26 10.23
C LYS A 485 21.70 -5.94 11.20
N ASP A 486 21.16 -6.71 12.14
CA ASP A 486 21.88 -7.51 13.13
C ASP A 486 21.18 -8.85 13.30
N ALA A 487 21.87 -9.93 12.99
CA ALA A 487 21.36 -11.30 13.06
C ALA A 487 21.06 -11.79 14.50
N SER A 488 21.59 -11.12 15.52
CA SER A 488 21.38 -11.49 16.92
C SER A 488 20.08 -10.94 17.53
N VAL A 489 19.57 -9.83 16.97
CA VAL A 489 18.39 -9.11 17.48
C VAL A 489 17.12 -9.96 17.54
N PRO A 490 16.79 -10.79 16.54
CA PRO A 490 15.58 -11.58 16.56
C PRO A 490 15.47 -12.47 17.82
N VAL A 491 16.54 -13.14 18.22
CA VAL A 491 16.54 -14.01 19.40
C VAL A 491 16.73 -13.22 20.68
N ASN A 492 17.73 -12.33 20.71
CA ASN A 492 18.13 -11.66 21.95
C ASN A 492 17.16 -10.57 22.39
N ILE A 493 16.40 -9.98 21.46
CA ILE A 493 15.47 -8.88 21.74
C ILE A 493 14.03 -9.27 21.39
N ASN A 494 13.76 -9.58 20.11
CA ASN A 494 12.39 -9.78 19.65
C ASN A 494 11.74 -11.01 20.32
N LEU A 495 12.43 -12.14 20.36
CA LEU A 495 11.92 -13.33 21.02
C LEU A 495 11.86 -13.13 22.54
N ALA A 496 12.94 -12.63 23.15
CA ALA A 496 13.06 -12.52 24.59
C ALA A 496 12.07 -11.50 25.20
N THR A 497 11.85 -10.36 24.54
CA THR A 497 11.02 -9.26 25.06
C THR A 497 9.58 -9.32 24.55
N TYR A 498 9.40 -9.60 23.26
CA TYR A 498 8.11 -9.51 22.56
C TYR A 498 7.57 -10.88 22.14
N ALA A 499 8.19 -11.97 22.57
CA ALA A 499 7.84 -13.35 22.22
C ALA A 499 7.85 -13.62 20.68
N GLY A 500 8.74 -12.98 19.92
CA GLY A 500 8.88 -13.14 18.48
C GLY A 500 7.67 -12.64 17.68
N PRO A 501 7.36 -11.33 17.72
CA PRO A 501 6.13 -10.76 17.17
C PRO A 501 6.05 -10.90 15.66
N GLU A 502 7.18 -11.01 14.96
CA GLU A 502 7.25 -11.19 13.49
C GLU A 502 6.55 -12.46 13.02
N SER A 503 6.52 -13.50 13.83
CA SER A 503 5.79 -14.73 13.53
C SER A 503 4.26 -14.54 13.55
N ARG A 504 3.77 -13.45 14.15
CA ARG A 504 2.34 -13.14 14.28
C ARG A 504 1.90 -11.99 13.39
N TYR A 505 2.66 -10.88 13.31
CA TYR A 505 2.26 -9.78 12.43
C TYR A 505 2.47 -10.10 10.94
N CYS A 506 3.30 -11.08 10.60
CA CYS A 506 3.45 -11.50 9.21
C CYS A 506 2.21 -12.29 8.75
N PRO A 507 1.48 -11.83 7.72
CA PRO A 507 0.27 -12.51 7.24
C PRO A 507 0.58 -13.71 6.34
N ALA A 508 1.86 -13.99 6.08
CA ALA A 508 2.30 -14.97 5.09
C ALA A 508 3.19 -16.11 5.66
N GLY A 509 3.40 -16.17 6.99
CA GLY A 509 4.20 -17.24 7.58
C GLY A 509 5.67 -17.22 7.14
N VAL A 510 6.22 -16.03 6.95
CA VAL A 510 7.64 -15.86 6.56
C VAL A 510 8.58 -16.13 7.71
N TYR A 511 8.19 -15.79 8.93
CA TYR A 511 9.05 -15.83 10.10
C TYR A 511 8.64 -16.95 11.05
N GLU A 512 9.60 -17.81 11.40
CA GLU A 512 9.44 -18.90 12.34
C GLU A 512 10.63 -18.98 13.31
N TYR A 513 10.38 -19.23 14.58
CA TYR A 513 11.43 -19.54 15.53
C TYR A 513 11.59 -21.06 15.63
N VAL A 514 12.77 -21.54 15.31
CA VAL A 514 13.11 -22.97 15.30
C VAL A 514 14.34 -23.22 16.17
N LYS A 515 14.50 -24.46 16.60
CA LYS A 515 15.66 -24.88 17.38
C LYS A 515 16.80 -25.31 16.46
N ASN A 516 18.01 -24.91 16.80
CA ASN A 516 19.25 -25.48 16.27
C ASN A 516 19.53 -26.86 16.89
N ASP A 517 20.54 -27.56 16.38
CA ASP A 517 20.96 -28.87 16.92
C ASP A 517 21.44 -28.79 18.37
N ASP A 518 21.97 -27.68 18.82
CA ASP A 518 22.37 -27.38 20.19
C ASP A 518 21.22 -26.89 21.09
N ASN A 519 19.96 -26.95 20.61
CA ASN A 519 18.74 -26.52 21.29
C ASN A 519 18.63 -25.00 21.53
N THR A 520 19.50 -24.18 20.94
CA THR A 520 19.34 -22.72 20.91
C THR A 520 18.27 -22.30 19.88
N ASP A 521 17.63 -21.13 20.11
CA ASP A 521 16.65 -20.59 19.18
C ASP A 521 17.32 -19.86 18.02
N ARG A 522 16.74 -19.94 16.82
CA ARG A 522 17.06 -19.11 15.67
C ARG A 522 15.81 -18.66 14.94
N LEU A 523 15.88 -17.50 14.31
CA LEU A 523 14.86 -17.07 13.37
C LEU A 523 15.10 -17.73 12.01
N GLN A 524 14.08 -18.41 11.50
CA GLN A 524 14.03 -18.90 10.12
C GLN A 524 13.19 -17.95 9.29
N ILE A 525 13.71 -17.54 8.14
CA ILE A 525 13.04 -16.64 7.19
C ILE A 525 12.67 -17.42 5.93
N ASN A 526 11.40 -17.72 5.77
CA ASN A 526 10.82 -18.42 4.61
C ASN A 526 10.46 -17.37 3.54
N ALA A 527 11.45 -16.78 2.89
CA ALA A 527 11.27 -15.65 1.95
C ALA A 527 10.33 -15.98 0.78
N GLN A 528 10.24 -17.25 0.37
CA GLN A 528 9.35 -17.74 -0.68
C GLN A 528 7.86 -17.46 -0.39
N ASN A 529 7.47 -17.40 0.89
CA ASN A 529 6.10 -17.12 1.29
C ASN A 529 5.74 -15.62 1.24
N CYS A 530 6.71 -14.74 1.00
CA CYS A 530 6.51 -13.31 1.12
C CYS A 530 5.52 -12.78 0.07
N VAL A 531 4.48 -12.09 0.54
CA VAL A 531 3.48 -11.43 -0.33
C VAL A 531 3.73 -9.92 -0.48
N HIS A 532 4.94 -9.46 -0.21
CA HIS A 532 5.39 -8.07 -0.35
C HIS A 532 4.54 -7.04 0.44
N CYS A 533 3.93 -7.45 1.54
CA CYS A 533 3.05 -6.56 2.33
C CYS A 533 3.81 -5.48 3.10
N LYS A 534 5.11 -5.66 3.35
CA LYS A 534 6.01 -4.73 4.06
C LYS A 534 5.67 -4.49 5.55
N THR A 535 4.80 -5.28 6.13
CA THR A 535 4.43 -5.16 7.56
C THR A 535 5.63 -5.29 8.47
N CYS A 536 6.58 -6.19 8.16
CA CYS A 536 7.80 -6.40 8.93
C CYS A 536 8.72 -5.16 8.95
N ASP A 537 8.92 -4.50 7.82
CA ASP A 537 9.70 -3.26 7.70
C ASP A 537 9.07 -2.08 8.49
N ILE A 538 7.76 -2.16 8.79
CA ILE A 538 7.03 -1.14 9.53
C ILE A 538 6.94 -1.48 11.01
N LYS A 539 6.55 -2.72 11.35
CA LYS A 539 6.13 -3.11 12.71
C LYS A 539 7.24 -3.69 13.58
N ASP A 540 8.36 -4.11 12.99
CA ASP A 540 9.47 -4.65 13.78
C ASP A 540 9.89 -3.65 14.88
N PRO A 541 9.77 -4.01 16.18
CA PRO A 541 10.00 -3.07 17.28
C PRO A 541 11.41 -2.50 17.31
N THR A 542 12.37 -3.23 16.79
CA THR A 542 13.77 -2.84 16.72
C THR A 542 14.15 -2.20 15.38
N GLN A 543 13.26 -2.21 14.39
CA GLN A 543 13.54 -1.79 13.01
C GLN A 543 14.77 -2.51 12.42
N ASN A 544 14.97 -3.75 12.84
CA ASN A 544 16.06 -4.62 12.41
C ASN A 544 15.78 -5.29 11.07
N ILE A 545 14.51 -5.65 10.82
CA ILE A 545 14.08 -6.25 9.54
C ILE A 545 13.93 -5.15 8.50
N VAL A 546 14.67 -5.29 7.40
CA VAL A 546 14.58 -4.38 6.24
C VAL A 546 14.10 -5.16 5.03
N TRP A 547 12.95 -4.74 4.49
CA TRP A 547 12.48 -5.25 3.21
C TRP A 547 13.24 -4.58 2.08
N VAL A 548 13.90 -5.36 1.25
CA VAL A 548 14.53 -4.92 -0.01
C VAL A 548 13.82 -5.58 -1.18
N THR A 549 14.02 -5.09 -2.39
CA THR A 549 13.38 -5.68 -3.57
C THR A 549 14.02 -7.02 -3.94
N PRO A 550 13.25 -8.10 -4.13
CA PRO A 550 13.74 -9.32 -4.77
C PRO A 550 13.95 -9.12 -6.27
N GLU A 551 14.41 -10.15 -6.97
CA GLU A 551 14.40 -10.16 -8.42
C GLU A 551 13.01 -9.82 -8.98
N GLY A 552 13.00 -9.13 -10.11
CA GLY A 552 11.78 -8.70 -10.76
C GLY A 552 10.98 -9.85 -11.35
N GLY A 553 9.68 -9.63 -11.59
CA GLY A 553 8.75 -10.63 -12.12
C GLY A 553 8.18 -11.58 -11.08
N GLY A 554 8.82 -11.71 -9.90
CA GLY A 554 8.35 -12.52 -8.77
C GLY A 554 7.42 -11.79 -7.81
N GLY A 555 6.97 -12.52 -6.77
CA GLY A 555 6.04 -12.04 -5.75
C GLY A 555 4.60 -12.52 -5.96
N PRO A 556 3.62 -11.92 -5.28
CA PRO A 556 2.23 -12.33 -5.39
C PRO A 556 1.65 -11.99 -6.78
N ASN A 557 0.64 -12.76 -7.20
CA ASN A 557 -0.17 -12.44 -8.37
C ASN A 557 -1.64 -12.44 -7.98
N TYR A 558 -2.16 -11.24 -7.68
CA TYR A 558 -3.51 -11.04 -7.17
C TYR A 558 -4.52 -10.89 -8.32
N SER A 559 -4.81 -12.00 -8.99
CA SER A 559 -5.75 -11.99 -10.12
C SER A 559 -7.15 -11.54 -9.68
N GLY A 560 -7.64 -10.42 -10.22
CA GLY A 560 -8.99 -9.93 -9.98
C GLY A 560 -9.25 -9.32 -8.59
N MET A 561 -8.22 -9.04 -7.80
CA MET A 561 -8.34 -8.51 -6.43
C MET A 561 -8.17 -6.98 -6.35
#